data_92cfba92e85ccf6f68f380db359477e3
#
_entry.id   92cfba92e85ccf6f68f380db359477e3
#
_cell.length_a   1.000
_cell.length_b   1.000
_cell.length_c   1.000
_cell.angle_alpha   90.00
_cell.angle_beta   90.00
_cell.angle_gamma   90.00
#
_symmetry.space_group_name_H-M   'P 1'
#
loop_
_entity.id
_entity.type
_entity.pdbx_description
1 polymer ?
#
loop_
_entity_poly.entity_id
_entity_poly.type
_entity_poly.pdbx_seq_one_letter_code
_entity_poly.pdbx_strand_id
1 'polypeptide(L)'
;MEIKENEKEEKRSLSFVEELIAEDLKEGKNHGRIQTRFPPEPNGYLHIGHAKAICMDFGAAEEFGGVCNLRFDDTNPSKENTEYVENILNDIQWLGFKWGHIYYASDYFQKLWDFAIWMIENGHAYVDEQTSEQIAEQKGTPTEPGTPSPYRDRPVEENLRLFKHMNTAEAVEGSMVLRAKLDMANPNMHFRDPVIYRIIQTPHHRTGTKWHCYPMYDFAHGQSDYFEGVTHSICTLEFVPHRPLYNKFIDFLKEYDGTAKEALDDNRPRQIEFNRLNLTYTVMSKRKLHTLVDEHLVNGWDDPRMPTLCGMRRRGYSPESIKAFIRSIGYTKFDALNDMALLEAAVREDLNKKAMRVSAVLDPVKLVLTNYPEGKTEQMEAINNPEDETAGSHLISFSRNLWIERADFMEDAPKKFFRMTPGKEVRLKNAYIIKCTGCTKDAEGNITEIQAEYDPESKSGMPGADRKVKGTLHWVNADDCVKAEVREYDRLFNVENPSADDRDFRELLNPNSLHVNNNCYVERFAATMKPGQYLQFQRTGYFMADLDTTDDAPVFNKTVGLKDTWAKKMK
;
A
#
# COMPACT_ATOMS: atom_id res chain seq x y z
N MET A 1 50.19 -5.50 3.17
CA MET A 1 49.54 -5.50 4.49
C MET A 1 48.09 -5.14 4.22
N GLU A 2 47.29 -6.17 3.92
CA GLU A 2 45.88 -6.00 3.53
C GLU A 2 45.03 -5.82 4.79
N ILE A 3 44.39 -4.69 4.92
CA ILE A 3 43.38 -4.43 5.95
C ILE A 3 42.09 -5.10 5.46
N LYS A 4 41.79 -6.24 6.02
CA LYS A 4 40.43 -6.84 5.90
C LYS A 4 39.52 -6.01 6.76
N GLU A 5 38.71 -5.15 6.15
CA GLU A 5 37.49 -4.61 6.78
C GLU A 5 36.52 -5.77 7.00
N ASN A 6 36.42 -6.20 8.25
CA ASN A 6 35.33 -7.03 8.72
C ASN A 6 34.10 -6.11 8.86
N GLU A 7 33.30 -5.99 7.83
CA GLU A 7 31.90 -5.60 8.00
C GLU A 7 31.23 -6.69 8.84
N LYS A 8 31.06 -6.43 10.13
CA LYS A 8 30.08 -7.15 10.94
C LYS A 8 28.72 -6.77 10.38
N GLU A 9 28.14 -7.62 9.54
CA GLU A 9 26.70 -7.61 9.32
C GLU A 9 26.04 -7.69 10.72
N GLU A 10 25.47 -6.58 11.17
CA GLU A 10 24.56 -6.60 12.33
C GLU A 10 23.39 -7.51 11.94
N LYS A 11 23.38 -8.72 12.50
CA LYS A 11 22.29 -9.67 12.28
C LYS A 11 20.99 -9.00 12.71
N ARG A 12 20.13 -8.73 11.75
CA ARG A 12 18.77 -8.24 11.95
C ARG A 12 18.06 -9.13 12.97
N SER A 13 17.36 -8.54 13.94
CA SER A 13 16.44 -9.29 14.81
C SER A 13 15.31 -9.89 13.97
N LEU A 14 15.09 -11.18 14.11
CA LEU A 14 13.97 -11.87 13.48
C LEU A 14 12.65 -11.45 14.12
N SER A 15 11.59 -11.40 13.34
CA SER A 15 10.22 -11.30 13.86
C SER A 15 9.82 -12.64 14.51
N PHE A 16 8.79 -12.62 15.36
CA PHE A 16 8.32 -13.86 15.99
C PHE A 16 7.88 -14.93 14.97
N VAL A 17 7.42 -14.53 13.78
CA VAL A 17 7.05 -15.45 12.68
C VAL A 17 8.30 -16.12 12.13
N GLU A 18 9.33 -15.32 11.85
CA GLU A 18 10.64 -15.82 11.39
C GLU A 18 11.33 -16.69 12.44
N GLU A 19 11.18 -16.36 13.74
CA GLU A 19 11.68 -17.22 14.83
C GLU A 19 11.01 -18.60 14.83
N LEU A 20 9.68 -18.65 14.62
CA LEU A 20 8.94 -19.92 14.51
C LEU A 20 9.39 -20.75 13.30
N ILE A 21 9.66 -20.11 12.17
CA ILE A 21 10.19 -20.78 10.97
C ILE A 21 11.60 -21.32 11.25
N ALA A 22 12.47 -20.51 11.87
CA ALA A 22 13.82 -20.93 12.24
C ALA A 22 13.83 -22.11 13.21
N GLU A 23 12.88 -22.17 14.16
CA GLU A 23 12.68 -23.27 15.08
C GLU A 23 12.26 -24.55 14.35
N ASP A 24 11.27 -24.47 13.46
CA ASP A 24 10.81 -25.60 12.65
C ASP A 24 11.91 -26.17 11.74
N LEU A 25 12.75 -25.28 11.16
CA LEU A 25 13.95 -25.69 10.41
C LEU A 25 14.96 -26.42 11.27
N LYS A 26 15.24 -25.92 12.48
CA LYS A 26 16.17 -26.54 13.43
C LYS A 26 15.68 -27.93 13.86
N GLU A 27 14.37 -28.12 13.98
CA GLU A 27 13.73 -29.39 14.30
C GLU A 27 13.67 -30.34 13.11
N GLY A 28 14.06 -29.91 11.90
CA GLY A 28 14.04 -30.70 10.68
C GLY A 28 12.66 -30.91 10.07
N LYS A 29 11.66 -30.12 10.49
CA LYS A 29 10.30 -30.19 9.94
C LYS A 29 10.29 -29.92 8.44
N ASN A 30 9.33 -30.51 7.73
CA ASN A 30 9.18 -30.40 6.29
C ASN A 30 10.46 -30.70 5.50
N HIS A 31 11.37 -31.54 6.05
CA HIS A 31 12.67 -31.87 5.48
C HIS A 31 13.55 -30.63 5.17
N GLY A 32 13.42 -29.57 5.99
CA GLY A 32 14.14 -28.31 5.82
C GLY A 32 13.63 -27.43 4.68
N ARG A 33 12.49 -27.76 4.10
CA ARG A 33 11.87 -26.99 3.02
C ARG A 33 11.00 -25.86 3.59
N ILE A 34 11.12 -24.66 3.03
CA ILE A 34 10.27 -23.51 3.32
C ILE A 34 9.48 -23.15 2.07
N GLN A 35 8.16 -23.16 2.20
CA GLN A 35 7.24 -22.70 1.18
C GLN A 35 6.09 -21.97 1.83
N THR A 36 5.98 -20.68 1.50
CA THR A 36 4.89 -19.80 1.88
C THR A 36 3.99 -19.52 0.68
N ARG A 37 2.91 -18.80 0.90
CA ARG A 37 2.07 -18.30 -0.18
C ARG A 37 1.38 -16.99 0.22
N PHE A 38 1.15 -16.12 -0.75
CA PHE A 38 0.24 -14.98 -0.63
C PHE A 38 -1.07 -15.32 -1.36
N PRO A 39 -2.24 -15.40 -0.66
CA PRO A 39 -3.50 -15.88 -1.21
C PRO A 39 -4.52 -14.76 -1.40
N PRO A 40 -4.35 -13.80 -2.32
CA PRO A 40 -5.32 -12.72 -2.49
C PRO A 40 -6.60 -13.23 -3.16
N GLU A 41 -7.76 -12.73 -2.69
CA GLU A 41 -9.00 -12.83 -3.45
C GLU A 41 -8.98 -11.80 -4.60
N PRO A 42 -9.25 -12.20 -5.87
CA PRO A 42 -9.24 -11.28 -7.01
C PRO A 42 -10.54 -10.45 -7.09
N ASN A 43 -10.87 -9.73 -6.02
CA ASN A 43 -12.11 -8.97 -5.81
C ASN A 43 -11.88 -7.50 -5.42
N GLY A 44 -10.71 -6.94 -5.72
CA GLY A 44 -10.35 -5.56 -5.45
C GLY A 44 -8.85 -5.31 -5.58
N TYR A 45 -8.48 -4.04 -5.53
CA TYR A 45 -7.09 -3.61 -5.57
C TYR A 45 -6.39 -3.84 -4.22
N LEU A 46 -5.09 -4.12 -4.27
CA LEU A 46 -4.28 -4.24 -3.06
C LEU A 46 -4.10 -2.88 -2.39
N HIS A 47 -4.08 -2.88 -1.07
CA HIS A 47 -3.78 -1.71 -0.24
C HIS A 47 -2.58 -1.97 0.67
N ILE A 48 -2.10 -0.96 1.37
CA ILE A 48 -0.91 -1.06 2.22
C ILE A 48 -1.01 -2.16 3.30
N GLY A 49 -2.22 -2.50 3.73
CA GLY A 49 -2.44 -3.66 4.63
C GLY A 49 -1.99 -4.98 3.99
N HIS A 50 -2.26 -5.17 2.69
CA HIS A 50 -1.78 -6.33 1.93
C HIS A 50 -0.25 -6.28 1.74
N ALA A 51 0.35 -5.09 1.59
CA ALA A 51 1.80 -4.97 1.49
C ALA A 51 2.50 -5.54 2.74
N LYS A 52 1.89 -5.40 3.93
CA LYS A 52 2.43 -6.01 5.15
C LYS A 52 2.43 -7.54 5.09
N ALA A 53 1.35 -8.16 4.57
CA ALA A 53 1.29 -9.60 4.36
C ALA A 53 2.28 -10.05 3.29
N ILE A 54 2.33 -9.36 2.14
CA ILE A 54 3.29 -9.65 1.06
C ILE A 54 4.73 -9.60 1.58
N CYS A 55 5.11 -8.57 2.34
CA CYS A 55 6.44 -8.46 2.91
C CYS A 55 6.76 -9.60 3.89
N MET A 56 5.77 -10.15 4.60
CA MET A 56 5.97 -11.30 5.46
C MET A 56 6.07 -12.59 4.66
N ASP A 57 5.10 -12.87 3.78
CA ASP A 57 5.03 -14.14 3.05
C ASP A 57 6.24 -14.33 2.13
N PHE A 58 6.58 -13.30 1.34
CA PHE A 58 7.73 -13.33 0.44
C PHE A 58 9.05 -13.15 1.20
N GLY A 59 9.10 -12.20 2.14
CA GLY A 59 10.32 -11.92 2.90
C GLY A 59 10.78 -13.09 3.75
N ALA A 60 9.85 -13.82 4.38
CA ALA A 60 10.18 -15.03 5.14
C ALA A 60 10.73 -16.14 4.22
N ALA A 61 10.12 -16.32 3.03
CA ALA A 61 10.65 -17.28 2.07
C ALA A 61 12.07 -16.90 1.60
N GLU A 62 12.31 -15.63 1.26
CA GLU A 62 13.63 -15.14 0.85
C GLU A 62 14.69 -15.29 1.94
N GLU A 63 14.36 -14.94 3.20
CA GLU A 63 15.27 -15.03 4.36
C GLU A 63 15.79 -16.45 4.60
N PHE A 64 14.92 -17.44 4.43
CA PHE A 64 15.26 -18.85 4.67
C PHE A 64 15.54 -19.67 3.39
N GLY A 65 15.75 -19.01 2.26
CA GLY A 65 16.09 -19.68 0.99
C GLY A 65 14.96 -20.55 0.43
N GLY A 66 13.73 -20.24 0.78
CA GLY A 66 12.53 -20.94 0.34
C GLY A 66 11.86 -20.29 -0.87
N VAL A 67 10.58 -20.63 -1.07
CA VAL A 67 9.76 -20.14 -2.18
C VAL A 67 8.44 -19.60 -1.65
N CYS A 68 8.02 -18.43 -2.12
CA CYS A 68 6.66 -17.94 -1.94
C CYS A 68 5.87 -18.10 -3.24
N ASN A 69 4.72 -18.75 -3.19
CA ASN A 69 3.79 -18.87 -4.31
C ASN A 69 2.68 -17.81 -4.22
N LEU A 70 2.09 -17.52 -5.36
CA LEU A 70 0.88 -16.71 -5.44
C LEU A 70 -0.30 -17.64 -5.72
N ARG A 71 -1.33 -17.61 -4.87
CA ARG A 71 -2.57 -18.34 -5.10
C ARG A 71 -3.75 -17.38 -5.07
N PHE A 72 -4.42 -17.23 -6.20
CA PHE A 72 -5.71 -16.54 -6.24
C PHE A 72 -6.79 -17.40 -5.58
N ASP A 73 -7.37 -16.86 -4.49
CA ASP A 73 -8.49 -17.50 -3.81
C ASP A 73 -9.79 -17.11 -4.53
N ASP A 74 -10.03 -17.80 -5.66
CA ASP A 74 -11.13 -17.57 -6.57
C ASP A 74 -12.30 -18.56 -6.30
N THR A 75 -12.71 -18.69 -5.04
CA THR A 75 -13.82 -19.57 -4.62
C THR A 75 -15.20 -18.92 -4.74
N ASN A 76 -15.28 -17.62 -5.00
CA ASN A 76 -16.53 -16.88 -5.09
C ASN A 76 -16.76 -16.23 -6.45
N PRO A 77 -17.47 -16.88 -7.38
CA PRO A 77 -17.64 -16.41 -8.76
C PRO A 77 -18.34 -15.05 -8.90
N SER A 78 -19.09 -14.61 -7.88
CA SER A 78 -19.87 -13.39 -7.96
C SER A 78 -19.07 -12.09 -7.83
N LYS A 79 -17.78 -12.15 -7.48
CA LYS A 79 -16.98 -10.97 -7.11
C LYS A 79 -15.63 -10.85 -7.82
N GLU A 80 -15.29 -11.82 -8.66
CA GLU A 80 -13.96 -11.97 -9.22
C GLU A 80 -13.85 -11.35 -10.61
N ASN A 81 -12.73 -10.66 -10.90
CA ASN A 81 -12.47 -10.00 -12.17
C ASN A 81 -11.00 -10.15 -12.57
N THR A 82 -10.76 -10.37 -13.86
CA THR A 82 -9.42 -10.46 -14.45
C THR A 82 -8.61 -9.16 -14.26
N GLU A 83 -9.26 -8.00 -14.26
CA GLU A 83 -8.62 -6.71 -13.98
C GLU A 83 -7.89 -6.71 -12.63
N TYR A 84 -8.54 -7.28 -11.58
CA TYR A 84 -7.91 -7.35 -10.25
C TYR A 84 -6.72 -8.29 -10.22
N VAL A 85 -6.77 -9.40 -10.97
CA VAL A 85 -5.64 -10.35 -11.09
C VAL A 85 -4.41 -9.62 -11.65
N GLU A 86 -4.56 -8.89 -12.76
CA GLU A 86 -3.47 -8.15 -13.40
C GLU A 86 -2.87 -7.07 -12.47
N ASN A 87 -3.72 -6.33 -11.78
CA ASN A 87 -3.26 -5.31 -10.83
C ASN A 87 -2.52 -5.91 -9.63
N ILE A 88 -3.00 -7.03 -9.09
CA ILE A 88 -2.32 -7.76 -8.00
C ILE A 88 -0.91 -8.18 -8.43
N LEU A 89 -0.77 -8.76 -9.63
CA LEU A 89 0.53 -9.15 -10.18
C LEU A 89 1.47 -7.94 -10.32
N ASN A 90 0.97 -6.85 -10.88
CA ASN A 90 1.73 -5.62 -11.06
C ASN A 90 2.19 -5.02 -9.71
N ASP A 91 1.34 -5.02 -8.71
CA ASP A 91 1.66 -4.46 -7.39
C ASP A 91 2.71 -5.30 -6.64
N ILE A 92 2.66 -6.63 -6.72
CA ILE A 92 3.67 -7.51 -6.13
C ILE A 92 5.03 -7.31 -6.82
N GLN A 93 5.05 -7.24 -8.16
CA GLN A 93 6.26 -6.96 -8.94
C GLN A 93 6.83 -5.58 -8.63
N TRP A 94 5.96 -4.57 -8.50
CA TRP A 94 6.38 -3.23 -8.13
C TRP A 94 7.00 -3.17 -6.73
N LEU A 95 6.48 -3.96 -5.78
CA LEU A 95 7.12 -4.12 -4.47
C LEU A 95 8.48 -4.84 -4.54
N GLY A 96 8.87 -5.37 -5.70
CA GLY A 96 10.15 -6.02 -5.95
C GLY A 96 10.18 -7.50 -5.61
N PHE A 97 9.03 -8.13 -5.40
CA PHE A 97 8.94 -9.57 -5.12
C PHE A 97 8.70 -10.41 -6.37
N LYS A 98 9.14 -11.67 -6.30
CA LYS A 98 8.96 -12.67 -7.35
C LYS A 98 8.33 -13.92 -6.73
N TRP A 99 7.28 -14.41 -7.35
CA TRP A 99 6.65 -15.66 -6.94
C TRP A 99 7.27 -16.87 -7.64
N GLY A 100 7.14 -18.05 -7.01
CA GLY A 100 7.55 -19.31 -7.61
C GLY A 100 6.54 -19.78 -8.66
N HIS A 101 5.32 -20.04 -8.22
CA HIS A 101 4.21 -20.47 -9.06
C HIS A 101 2.97 -19.60 -8.83
N ILE A 102 2.09 -19.56 -9.84
CA ILE A 102 0.75 -19.00 -9.71
C ILE A 102 -0.24 -20.17 -9.71
N TYR A 103 -1.07 -20.22 -8.68
CA TYR A 103 -2.17 -21.16 -8.50
C TYR A 103 -3.49 -20.43 -8.37
N TYR A 104 -4.57 -21.17 -8.58
CA TYR A 104 -5.93 -20.72 -8.34
C TYR A 104 -6.66 -21.76 -7.50
N ALA A 105 -7.49 -21.34 -6.55
CA ALA A 105 -8.32 -22.27 -5.78
C ALA A 105 -9.22 -23.11 -6.70
N SER A 106 -9.66 -22.52 -7.82
CA SER A 106 -10.44 -23.21 -8.85
C SER A 106 -9.70 -24.35 -9.55
N ASP A 107 -8.36 -24.40 -9.51
CA ASP A 107 -7.58 -25.56 -10.04
C ASP A 107 -7.85 -26.82 -9.21
N TYR A 108 -8.29 -26.67 -7.96
CA TYR A 108 -8.53 -27.76 -7.02
C TYR A 108 -10.00 -28.11 -6.83
N PHE A 109 -10.95 -27.47 -7.51
CA PHE A 109 -12.38 -27.71 -7.31
C PHE A 109 -12.77 -29.18 -7.46
N GLN A 110 -12.17 -29.93 -8.38
CA GLN A 110 -12.45 -31.35 -8.50
C GLN A 110 -11.93 -32.16 -7.29
N LYS A 111 -10.71 -31.86 -6.83
CA LYS A 111 -10.14 -32.51 -5.63
C LYS A 111 -10.95 -32.20 -4.37
N LEU A 112 -11.37 -30.94 -4.22
CA LEU A 112 -12.22 -30.50 -3.11
C LEU A 112 -13.59 -31.18 -3.14
N TRP A 113 -14.17 -31.35 -4.34
CA TRP A 113 -15.42 -32.06 -4.55
C TRP A 113 -15.30 -33.53 -4.16
N ASP A 114 -14.27 -34.23 -4.66
CA ASP A 114 -14.04 -35.64 -4.37
C ASP A 114 -13.80 -35.87 -2.87
N PHE A 115 -13.08 -34.97 -2.22
CA PHE A 115 -12.89 -35.00 -0.78
C PHE A 115 -14.21 -34.76 -0.01
N ALA A 116 -15.05 -33.84 -0.45
CA ALA A 116 -16.37 -33.61 0.14
C ALA A 116 -17.29 -34.84 0.01
N ILE A 117 -17.24 -35.56 -1.13
CA ILE A 117 -17.92 -36.84 -1.31
C ILE A 117 -17.42 -37.85 -0.27
N TRP A 118 -16.10 -38.01 -0.12
CA TRP A 118 -15.52 -38.90 0.90
C TRP A 118 -15.97 -38.53 2.33
N MET A 119 -16.04 -37.24 2.66
CA MET A 119 -16.53 -36.77 3.96
C MET A 119 -17.98 -37.20 4.19
N ILE A 120 -18.85 -37.16 3.18
CA ILE A 120 -20.22 -37.63 3.29
C ILE A 120 -20.25 -39.14 3.50
N GLU A 121 -19.50 -39.92 2.70
CA GLU A 121 -19.43 -41.38 2.76
C GLU A 121 -18.94 -41.88 4.14
N ASN A 122 -18.07 -41.14 4.78
CA ASN A 122 -17.53 -41.45 6.11
C ASN A 122 -18.29 -40.77 7.27
N GLY A 123 -19.43 -40.13 7.02
CA GLY A 123 -20.27 -39.54 8.04
C GLY A 123 -19.72 -38.23 8.64
N HIS A 124 -18.79 -37.57 7.96
CA HIS A 124 -18.18 -36.30 8.38
C HIS A 124 -18.85 -35.06 7.79
N ALA A 125 -19.84 -35.23 6.90
CA ALA A 125 -20.60 -34.15 6.31
C ALA A 125 -22.04 -34.56 6.01
N TYR A 126 -22.94 -33.59 5.94
CA TYR A 126 -24.36 -33.77 5.61
C TYR A 126 -24.91 -32.55 4.88
N VAL A 127 -25.94 -32.75 4.06
CA VAL A 127 -26.67 -31.69 3.40
C VAL A 127 -27.75 -31.16 4.33
N ASP A 128 -27.78 -29.85 4.50
CA ASP A 128 -28.72 -29.10 5.33
C ASP A 128 -29.61 -28.22 4.44
N GLU A 129 -30.92 -28.33 4.59
CA GLU A 129 -31.94 -27.55 3.85
C GLU A 129 -32.51 -26.38 4.67
N GLN A 130 -31.82 -26.02 5.75
CA GLN A 130 -32.19 -24.85 6.56
C GLN A 130 -31.69 -23.56 5.92
N THR A 131 -32.39 -22.45 6.20
CA THR A 131 -31.93 -21.12 5.79
C THR A 131 -30.70 -20.68 6.58
N SER A 132 -30.02 -19.66 6.10
CA SER A 132 -28.86 -19.06 6.80
C SER A 132 -29.24 -18.55 8.19
N GLU A 133 -30.46 -18.00 8.36
CA GLU A 133 -30.98 -17.52 9.65
C GLU A 133 -31.21 -18.69 10.63
N GLN A 134 -31.81 -19.77 10.16
CA GLN A 134 -32.01 -20.97 10.98
C GLN A 134 -30.69 -21.61 11.41
N ILE A 135 -29.73 -21.69 10.51
CA ILE A 135 -28.38 -22.19 10.82
C ILE A 135 -27.68 -21.28 11.83
N ALA A 136 -27.79 -19.96 11.68
CA ALA A 136 -27.20 -18.99 12.60
C ALA A 136 -27.81 -19.11 14.00
N GLU A 137 -29.15 -19.22 14.11
CA GLU A 137 -29.84 -19.39 15.37
C GLU A 137 -29.44 -20.70 16.07
N GLN A 138 -29.35 -21.80 15.33
CA GLN A 138 -28.97 -23.10 15.87
C GLN A 138 -27.51 -23.17 16.36
N LYS A 139 -26.63 -22.34 15.83
CA LYS A 139 -25.25 -22.27 16.33
C LYS A 139 -25.15 -21.82 17.79
N GLY A 140 -26.21 -21.18 18.33
CA GLY A 140 -26.20 -20.65 19.69
C GLY A 140 -25.27 -19.46 19.87
N THR A 141 -24.69 -19.33 21.05
CA THR A 141 -23.76 -18.24 21.40
C THR A 141 -22.42 -18.82 21.90
N PRO A 142 -21.36 -18.02 22.05
CA PRO A 142 -20.09 -18.52 22.61
C PRO A 142 -20.22 -19.18 23.99
N THR A 143 -21.25 -18.80 24.77
CA THR A 143 -21.51 -19.31 26.13
C THR A 143 -22.63 -20.35 26.18
N GLU A 144 -23.39 -20.52 25.10
CA GLU A 144 -24.48 -21.48 25.02
C GLU A 144 -24.21 -22.46 23.85
N PRO A 145 -24.29 -23.78 24.06
CA PRO A 145 -24.08 -24.74 23.00
C PRO A 145 -25.13 -24.60 21.89
N GLY A 146 -24.74 -24.96 20.68
CA GLY A 146 -25.64 -25.06 19.55
C GLY A 146 -26.52 -26.30 19.63
N THR A 147 -27.60 -26.32 18.85
CA THR A 147 -28.49 -27.47 18.67
C THR A 147 -28.26 -28.14 17.33
N PRO A 148 -28.27 -29.48 17.25
CA PRO A 148 -28.11 -30.19 15.98
C PRO A 148 -29.20 -29.84 14.98
N SER A 149 -28.85 -29.78 13.68
CA SER A 149 -29.82 -29.67 12.59
C SER A 149 -30.70 -30.93 12.53
N PRO A 150 -32.00 -30.80 12.16
CA PRO A 150 -32.88 -31.95 11.93
C PRO A 150 -32.36 -32.85 10.77
N TYR A 151 -31.47 -32.35 9.91
CA TYR A 151 -30.92 -33.08 8.78
C TYR A 151 -29.57 -33.75 9.08
N ARG A 152 -29.04 -33.54 10.30
CA ARG A 152 -27.67 -33.95 10.67
C ARG A 152 -27.44 -35.46 10.60
N ASP A 153 -28.48 -36.25 10.84
CA ASP A 153 -28.43 -37.72 10.84
C ASP A 153 -29.13 -38.35 9.63
N ARG A 154 -29.24 -37.59 8.55
CA ARG A 154 -29.74 -38.06 7.26
C ARG A 154 -28.89 -39.21 6.71
N PRO A 155 -29.47 -40.25 6.07
CA PRO A 155 -28.70 -41.33 5.46
C PRO A 155 -27.66 -40.86 4.44
N VAL A 156 -26.52 -41.56 4.37
CA VAL A 156 -25.38 -41.21 3.48
C VAL A 156 -25.83 -41.16 2.01
N GLU A 157 -26.61 -42.13 1.54
CA GLU A 157 -27.09 -42.18 0.17
C GLU A 157 -27.92 -40.94 -0.21
N GLU A 158 -28.75 -40.49 0.71
CA GLU A 158 -29.56 -39.29 0.49
C GLU A 158 -28.71 -38.01 0.50
N ASN A 159 -27.73 -37.90 1.40
CA ASN A 159 -26.77 -36.79 1.40
C ASN A 159 -25.99 -36.75 0.08
N LEU A 160 -25.51 -37.89 -0.42
CA LEU A 160 -24.79 -37.96 -1.70
C LEU A 160 -25.70 -37.56 -2.88
N ARG A 161 -26.96 -37.99 -2.89
CA ARG A 161 -27.92 -37.61 -3.92
C ARG A 161 -28.16 -36.11 -3.94
N LEU A 162 -28.38 -35.50 -2.77
CA LEU A 162 -28.62 -34.06 -2.61
C LEU A 162 -27.38 -33.24 -2.94
N PHE A 163 -26.21 -33.64 -2.47
CA PHE A 163 -24.96 -32.95 -2.79
C PHE A 163 -24.66 -32.93 -4.28
N LYS A 164 -24.88 -34.07 -4.99
CA LYS A 164 -24.78 -34.11 -6.45
C LYS A 164 -25.81 -33.18 -7.12
N HIS A 165 -27.03 -33.11 -6.58
CA HIS A 165 -28.05 -32.19 -7.08
C HIS A 165 -27.65 -30.71 -6.89
N MET A 166 -26.97 -30.34 -5.78
CA MET A 166 -26.48 -28.97 -5.57
C MET A 166 -25.58 -28.49 -6.72
N ASN A 167 -24.93 -29.39 -7.44
CA ASN A 167 -24.07 -29.05 -8.58
C ASN A 167 -24.80 -29.16 -9.93
N THR A 168 -26.07 -28.86 -9.98
CA THR A 168 -26.86 -28.84 -11.22
C THR A 168 -27.45 -27.44 -11.46
N ALA A 169 -27.80 -27.14 -12.71
CA ALA A 169 -28.43 -25.88 -13.08
C ALA A 169 -29.83 -25.69 -12.49
N GLU A 170 -30.49 -26.79 -12.07
CA GLU A 170 -31.81 -26.78 -11.46
C GLU A 170 -31.77 -26.47 -9.94
N ALA A 171 -30.58 -26.53 -9.32
CA ALA A 171 -30.43 -26.26 -7.89
C ALA A 171 -30.66 -24.77 -7.58
N VAL A 172 -31.51 -24.51 -6.59
CA VAL A 172 -31.88 -23.14 -6.22
C VAL A 172 -30.90 -22.59 -5.18
N GLU A 173 -30.36 -21.40 -5.43
CA GLU A 173 -29.49 -20.72 -4.45
C GLU A 173 -30.20 -20.54 -3.10
N GLY A 174 -29.49 -20.84 -2.02
CA GLY A 174 -30.02 -20.75 -0.65
C GLY A 174 -30.96 -21.90 -0.22
N SER A 175 -31.29 -22.86 -1.11
CA SER A 175 -32.18 -23.98 -0.77
C SER A 175 -31.50 -25.03 0.10
N MET A 176 -30.20 -25.24 -0.06
CA MET A 176 -29.42 -26.19 0.72
C MET A 176 -27.93 -25.86 0.72
N VAL A 177 -27.23 -26.35 1.72
CA VAL A 177 -25.77 -26.24 1.89
C VAL A 177 -25.20 -27.59 2.33
N LEU A 178 -23.90 -27.83 2.07
CA LEU A 178 -23.19 -28.94 2.70
C LEU A 178 -22.53 -28.42 3.98
N ARG A 179 -22.71 -29.12 5.11
CA ARG A 179 -22.09 -28.82 6.40
C ARG A 179 -21.16 -29.94 6.84
N ALA A 180 -20.02 -29.59 7.43
CA ALA A 180 -19.21 -30.56 8.14
C ALA A 180 -19.90 -30.97 9.44
N LYS A 181 -19.83 -32.28 9.81
CA LYS A 181 -20.41 -32.83 11.04
C LYS A 181 -19.34 -32.82 12.13
N LEU A 182 -19.34 -31.77 12.93
CA LEU A 182 -18.36 -31.56 14.01
C LEU A 182 -19.05 -31.44 15.37
N ASP A 183 -18.53 -30.63 16.28
CA ASP A 183 -19.04 -30.48 17.65
C ASP A 183 -19.90 -29.23 17.82
N MET A 184 -21.22 -29.41 17.94
CA MET A 184 -22.19 -28.32 18.16
C MET A 184 -22.09 -27.68 19.54
N ALA A 185 -21.39 -28.31 20.52
CA ALA A 185 -21.16 -27.74 21.83
C ALA A 185 -19.80 -27.01 21.96
N ASN A 186 -18.98 -27.00 20.90
CA ASN A 186 -17.67 -26.39 20.94
C ASN A 186 -17.77 -24.88 21.25
N PRO A 187 -16.97 -24.33 22.18
CA PRO A 187 -16.97 -22.88 22.45
C PRO A 187 -16.53 -22.05 21.23
N ASN A 188 -15.75 -22.63 20.33
CA ASN A 188 -15.41 -21.99 19.06
C ASN A 188 -16.57 -22.17 18.06
N MET A 189 -17.27 -21.05 17.77
CA MET A 189 -18.43 -21.03 16.87
C MET A 189 -18.12 -21.52 15.43
N HIS A 190 -16.85 -21.40 14.98
CA HIS A 190 -16.43 -21.92 13.67
C HIS A 190 -16.43 -23.44 13.60
N PHE A 191 -16.38 -24.11 14.76
CA PHE A 191 -16.35 -25.57 14.86
C PHE A 191 -17.75 -26.20 14.96
N ARG A 192 -18.82 -25.39 15.01
CA ARG A 192 -20.20 -25.85 15.16
C ARG A 192 -20.83 -26.12 13.79
N ASP A 193 -20.63 -27.30 13.25
CA ASP A 193 -21.11 -27.77 11.97
C ASP A 193 -21.04 -26.67 10.86
N PRO A 194 -19.83 -26.24 10.47
CA PRO A 194 -19.66 -25.15 9.52
C PRO A 194 -20.18 -25.52 8.14
N VAL A 195 -20.68 -24.52 7.40
CA VAL A 195 -20.99 -24.68 5.97
C VAL A 195 -19.69 -24.82 5.20
N ILE A 196 -19.59 -25.84 4.34
CA ILE A 196 -18.39 -26.12 3.53
C ILE A 196 -18.64 -26.00 2.02
N TYR A 197 -19.91 -26.12 1.55
CA TYR A 197 -20.32 -25.83 0.18
C TYR A 197 -21.65 -25.09 0.15
N ARG A 198 -21.81 -24.21 -0.84
CA ARG A 198 -23.04 -23.45 -1.12
C ARG A 198 -23.34 -23.43 -2.61
N ILE A 199 -24.63 -23.29 -2.99
CA ILE A 199 -25.09 -23.14 -4.36
C ILE A 199 -24.90 -21.69 -4.80
N ILE A 200 -24.23 -21.49 -5.96
CA ILE A 200 -24.10 -20.19 -6.64
C ILE A 200 -24.22 -20.47 -8.14
N GLN A 201 -25.21 -19.86 -8.80
CA GLN A 201 -25.47 -20.09 -10.23
C GLN A 201 -24.68 -19.15 -11.16
N THR A 202 -24.01 -18.15 -10.59
CA THR A 202 -23.12 -17.25 -11.37
C THR A 202 -22.00 -18.04 -12.01
N PRO A 203 -21.76 -17.88 -13.33
CA PRO A 203 -20.61 -18.53 -14.00
C PRO A 203 -19.29 -18.06 -13.40
N HIS A 204 -18.37 -18.99 -13.19
CA HIS A 204 -17.04 -18.71 -12.67
C HIS A 204 -16.10 -18.18 -13.77
N HIS A 205 -15.28 -17.18 -13.48
CA HIS A 205 -14.40 -16.52 -14.46
C HIS A 205 -13.41 -17.47 -15.18
N ARG A 206 -13.00 -18.59 -14.55
CA ARG A 206 -12.10 -19.60 -15.15
C ARG A 206 -12.78 -20.89 -15.54
N THR A 207 -13.72 -21.40 -14.74
CA THR A 207 -14.36 -22.70 -14.96
C THR A 207 -15.71 -22.61 -15.67
N GLY A 208 -16.21 -21.39 -15.93
CA GLY A 208 -17.48 -21.16 -16.61
C GLY A 208 -18.65 -21.76 -15.85
N THR A 209 -19.50 -22.52 -16.52
CA THR A 209 -20.71 -23.16 -15.97
C THR A 209 -20.49 -24.63 -15.54
N LYS A 210 -19.23 -25.05 -15.34
CA LYS A 210 -18.92 -26.43 -14.90
C LYS A 210 -19.44 -26.69 -13.47
N TRP A 211 -19.43 -25.68 -12.63
CA TRP A 211 -19.82 -25.78 -11.23
C TRP A 211 -21.04 -24.90 -10.95
N HIS A 212 -21.94 -25.39 -10.13
CA HIS A 212 -23.12 -24.71 -9.63
C HIS A 212 -23.14 -24.62 -8.10
N CYS A 213 -22.21 -25.30 -7.44
CA CYS A 213 -21.93 -25.10 -6.02
C CYS A 213 -20.41 -24.99 -5.79
N TYR A 214 -20.06 -24.19 -4.81
CA TYR A 214 -18.68 -23.78 -4.58
C TYR A 214 -18.28 -24.00 -3.12
N PRO A 215 -17.01 -24.36 -2.88
CA PRO A 215 -16.50 -24.54 -1.53
C PRO A 215 -16.45 -23.20 -0.80
N MET A 216 -16.67 -23.24 0.50
CA MET A 216 -16.43 -22.10 1.38
C MET A 216 -14.93 -21.93 1.63
N TYR A 217 -14.51 -20.69 1.96
CA TYR A 217 -13.12 -20.34 2.25
C TYR A 217 -12.45 -21.29 3.26
N ASP A 218 -13.08 -21.51 4.42
CA ASP A 218 -12.52 -22.35 5.48
C ASP A 218 -12.30 -23.81 5.06
N PHE A 219 -13.08 -24.29 4.08
CA PHE A 219 -12.91 -25.61 3.52
C PHE A 219 -11.81 -25.65 2.45
N ALA A 220 -11.79 -24.69 1.53
CA ALA A 220 -10.87 -24.69 0.39
C ALA A 220 -9.43 -24.32 0.77
N HIS A 221 -9.27 -23.37 1.68
CA HIS A 221 -7.99 -22.71 1.94
C HIS A 221 -6.90 -23.65 2.47
N GLY A 222 -7.16 -24.37 3.57
CA GLY A 222 -6.20 -25.28 4.16
C GLY A 222 -5.85 -26.45 3.25
N GLN A 223 -6.82 -26.95 2.48
CA GLN A 223 -6.62 -28.04 1.55
C GLN A 223 -5.81 -27.61 0.33
N SER A 224 -6.02 -26.40 -0.18
CA SER A 224 -5.17 -25.81 -1.21
C SER A 224 -3.72 -25.67 -0.71
N ASP A 225 -3.51 -25.23 0.53
CA ASP A 225 -2.18 -25.21 1.15
C ASP A 225 -1.52 -26.61 1.15
N TYR A 226 -2.30 -27.63 1.50
CA TYR A 226 -1.83 -29.01 1.50
C TYR A 226 -1.47 -29.50 0.09
N PHE A 227 -2.33 -29.27 -0.89
CA PHE A 227 -2.11 -29.70 -2.29
C PHE A 227 -0.89 -29.04 -2.93
N GLU A 228 -0.60 -27.80 -2.55
CA GLU A 228 0.55 -27.03 -3.03
C GLU A 228 1.83 -27.36 -2.26
N GLY A 229 1.73 -28.05 -1.12
CA GLY A 229 2.86 -28.34 -0.25
C GLY A 229 3.38 -27.13 0.51
N VAL A 230 2.50 -26.19 0.85
CA VAL A 230 2.82 -25.06 1.73
C VAL A 230 3.29 -25.58 3.09
N THR A 231 4.38 -25.03 3.60
CA THR A 231 4.91 -25.41 4.93
C THR A 231 4.42 -24.48 6.03
N HIS A 232 4.42 -23.17 5.75
CA HIS A 232 4.01 -22.13 6.67
C HIS A 232 2.92 -21.28 6.02
N SER A 233 1.71 -21.40 6.56
CA SER A 233 0.48 -20.73 6.14
C SER A 233 0.33 -19.46 6.98
N ILE A 234 0.88 -18.34 6.50
CA ILE A 234 0.93 -17.10 7.25
C ILE A 234 -0.32 -16.27 6.91
N CYS A 235 -1.00 -15.71 7.92
CA CYS A 235 -2.22 -14.92 7.77
C CYS A 235 -2.39 -13.89 8.88
N THR A 236 -3.51 -13.15 8.88
CA THR A 236 -3.78 -12.14 9.91
C THR A 236 -4.52 -12.72 11.13
N LEU A 237 -4.49 -12.00 12.28
CA LEU A 237 -5.06 -12.43 13.56
C LEU A 237 -6.55 -12.77 13.51
N GLU A 238 -7.29 -12.26 12.53
CA GLU A 238 -8.70 -12.60 12.35
C GLU A 238 -8.93 -14.09 12.09
N PHE A 239 -7.91 -14.82 11.63
CA PHE A 239 -7.96 -16.27 11.38
C PHE A 239 -7.57 -17.13 12.58
N VAL A 240 -7.21 -16.56 13.73
CA VAL A 240 -6.92 -17.33 14.95
C VAL A 240 -8.08 -18.27 15.33
N PRO A 241 -9.37 -17.83 15.32
CA PRO A 241 -10.50 -18.73 15.60
C PRO A 241 -10.70 -19.80 14.52
N HIS A 242 -10.22 -19.59 13.30
CA HIS A 242 -10.35 -20.53 12.18
C HIS A 242 -9.30 -21.63 12.20
N ARG A 243 -8.13 -21.43 12.85
CA ARG A 243 -7.02 -22.40 12.88
C ARG A 243 -7.41 -23.78 13.38
N PRO A 244 -8.24 -23.97 14.45
CA PRO A 244 -8.68 -25.31 14.83
C PRO A 244 -9.46 -26.05 13.74
N LEU A 245 -10.29 -25.33 12.98
CA LEU A 245 -11.05 -25.86 11.84
C LEU A 245 -10.12 -26.21 10.68
N TYR A 246 -9.18 -25.32 10.36
CA TYR A 246 -8.12 -25.56 9.39
C TYR A 246 -7.38 -26.87 9.68
N ASN A 247 -6.90 -27.05 10.91
CA ASN A 247 -6.21 -28.24 11.33
C ASN A 247 -7.09 -29.50 11.23
N LYS A 248 -8.39 -29.38 11.57
CA LYS A 248 -9.31 -30.53 11.52
C LYS A 248 -9.56 -31.01 10.09
N PHE A 249 -9.68 -30.09 9.12
CA PHE A 249 -9.81 -30.48 7.71
C PHE A 249 -8.53 -31.09 7.17
N ILE A 250 -7.36 -30.65 7.59
CA ILE A 250 -6.10 -31.31 7.23
C ILE A 250 -6.04 -32.74 7.80
N ASP A 251 -6.51 -32.96 9.04
CA ASP A 251 -6.59 -34.30 9.63
C ASP A 251 -7.47 -35.23 8.77
N PHE A 252 -8.67 -34.78 8.39
CA PHE A 252 -9.55 -35.54 7.50
C PHE A 252 -8.94 -35.79 6.11
N LEU A 253 -8.24 -34.79 5.56
CA LEU A 253 -7.58 -34.94 4.27
C LEU A 253 -6.45 -35.98 4.32
N LYS A 254 -5.69 -36.04 5.39
CA LYS A 254 -4.66 -37.06 5.61
C LYS A 254 -5.28 -38.48 5.77
N GLU A 255 -6.46 -38.58 6.38
CA GLU A 255 -7.22 -39.85 6.40
C GLU A 255 -7.66 -40.27 4.99
N TYR A 256 -8.16 -39.31 4.20
CA TYR A 256 -8.56 -39.53 2.81
C TYR A 256 -7.40 -39.99 1.94
N ASP A 257 -6.23 -39.35 2.03
CA ASP A 257 -5.03 -39.73 1.24
C ASP A 257 -4.31 -40.98 1.76
N GLY A 258 -4.73 -41.52 2.90
CA GLY A 258 -4.07 -42.63 3.55
C GLY A 258 -2.74 -42.31 4.24
N THR A 259 -2.43 -41.01 4.44
CA THR A 259 -1.19 -40.51 5.04
C THR A 259 -1.34 -40.20 6.52
N ALA A 260 -2.48 -40.49 7.15
CA ALA A 260 -2.76 -40.23 8.56
C ALA A 260 -1.76 -40.86 9.55
N LYS A 261 -1.05 -41.91 9.12
CA LYS A 261 -0.04 -42.63 9.92
C LYS A 261 1.38 -42.07 9.77
N GLU A 262 1.60 -41.16 8.82
CA GLU A 262 2.88 -40.46 8.70
C GLU A 262 3.06 -39.49 9.86
N ALA A 263 4.31 -39.17 10.20
CA ALA A 263 4.59 -38.24 11.27
C ALA A 263 3.78 -36.95 11.10
N LEU A 264 3.16 -36.47 12.19
CA LEU A 264 2.22 -35.34 12.16
C LEU A 264 2.82 -34.07 11.52
N ASP A 265 4.14 -33.98 11.49
CA ASP A 265 4.89 -32.81 11.03
C ASP A 265 5.34 -32.90 9.56
N ASP A 266 5.20 -34.05 8.91
CA ASP A 266 5.54 -34.22 7.51
C ASP A 266 4.34 -33.83 6.61
N ASN A 267 4.57 -32.86 5.70
CA ASN A 267 3.56 -32.32 4.79
C ASN A 267 2.30 -31.74 5.46
N ARG A 268 2.44 -31.22 6.68
CA ARG A 268 1.35 -30.51 7.36
C ARG A 268 1.63 -29.02 7.35
N PRO A 269 0.85 -28.20 6.62
CA PRO A 269 1.00 -26.76 6.67
C PRO A 269 0.71 -26.24 8.09
N ARG A 270 1.58 -25.35 8.59
CA ARG A 270 1.44 -24.69 9.89
C ARG A 270 0.85 -23.31 9.71
N GLN A 271 -0.36 -23.07 10.21
CA GLN A 271 -0.96 -21.73 10.19
C GLN A 271 -0.35 -20.86 11.29
N ILE A 272 0.10 -19.65 10.95
CA ILE A 272 0.71 -18.65 11.83
C ILE A 272 0.03 -17.32 11.59
N GLU A 273 -0.40 -16.64 12.65
CA GLU A 273 -1.14 -15.39 12.55
C GLU A 273 -0.36 -14.21 13.13
N PHE A 274 -0.43 -13.07 12.43
CA PHE A 274 0.15 -11.80 12.84
C PHE A 274 -0.87 -10.64 12.75
N ASN A 275 -0.57 -9.51 13.40
CA ASN A 275 -1.45 -8.34 13.40
C ASN A 275 -1.56 -7.69 12.02
N ARG A 276 -2.79 -7.34 11.65
CA ARG A 276 -3.03 -6.54 10.44
C ARG A 276 -2.49 -5.11 10.61
N LEU A 277 -2.27 -4.43 9.48
CA LEU A 277 -1.89 -3.03 9.47
C LEU A 277 -3.15 -2.14 9.52
N ASN A 278 -3.21 -1.28 10.53
CA ASN A 278 -4.16 -0.17 10.59
C ASN A 278 -3.38 1.14 10.63
N LEU A 279 -3.85 2.15 9.88
CA LEU A 279 -3.26 3.48 9.80
C LEU A 279 -4.26 4.54 10.26
N THR A 280 -3.74 5.58 10.93
CA THR A 280 -4.52 6.77 11.24
C THR A 280 -5.03 7.45 9.97
N TYR A 281 -6.19 8.10 10.04
CA TYR A 281 -6.83 8.85 8.95
C TYR A 281 -7.09 8.04 7.69
N THR A 282 -7.26 6.70 7.83
CA THR A 282 -7.34 5.78 6.69
C THR A 282 -8.39 4.69 6.93
N VAL A 283 -9.12 4.31 5.89
CA VAL A 283 -9.98 3.13 5.85
C VAL A 283 -9.36 2.08 4.93
N MET A 284 -9.40 0.80 5.34
CA MET A 284 -8.88 -0.32 4.56
C MET A 284 -9.95 -1.39 4.28
N SER A 285 -11.19 -1.14 4.68
CA SER A 285 -12.32 -2.03 4.34
C SER A 285 -12.58 -2.00 2.83
N LYS A 286 -12.49 -3.17 2.16
CA LYS A 286 -12.77 -3.30 0.72
C LYS A 286 -14.10 -2.65 0.34
N ARG A 287 -15.18 -2.90 1.10
CA ARG A 287 -16.50 -2.30 0.86
C ARG A 287 -16.46 -0.77 0.87
N LYS A 288 -15.78 -0.16 1.87
CA LYS A 288 -15.66 1.30 1.95
C LYS A 288 -14.82 1.85 0.80
N LEU A 289 -13.75 1.15 0.39
CA LEU A 289 -12.92 1.56 -0.75
C LEU A 289 -13.69 1.49 -2.07
N HIS A 290 -14.49 0.44 -2.30
CA HIS A 290 -15.42 0.38 -3.44
C HIS A 290 -16.40 1.56 -3.44
N THR A 291 -17.04 1.85 -2.31
CA THR A 291 -17.94 3.00 -2.18
C THR A 291 -17.27 4.33 -2.53
N LEU A 292 -16.01 4.56 -2.11
CA LEU A 292 -15.27 5.77 -2.48
C LEU A 292 -15.11 5.93 -4.00
N VAL A 293 -14.85 4.83 -4.70
CA VAL A 293 -14.67 4.83 -6.16
C VAL A 293 -16.02 4.90 -6.88
N ASP A 294 -16.98 4.08 -6.49
CA ASP A 294 -18.28 3.95 -7.17
C ASP A 294 -19.13 5.22 -7.03
N GLU A 295 -19.06 5.90 -5.90
CA GLU A 295 -19.73 7.19 -5.64
C GLU A 295 -18.91 8.41 -6.09
N HIS A 296 -17.77 8.20 -6.78
CA HIS A 296 -16.88 9.26 -7.29
C HIS A 296 -16.40 10.24 -6.21
N LEU A 297 -16.19 9.78 -4.98
CA LEU A 297 -15.62 10.55 -3.88
C LEU A 297 -14.09 10.69 -4.02
N VAL A 298 -13.50 9.82 -4.83
CA VAL A 298 -12.11 9.86 -5.31
C VAL A 298 -12.08 9.62 -6.82
N ASN A 299 -10.94 9.89 -7.48
CA ASN A 299 -10.79 9.82 -8.93
C ASN A 299 -10.52 8.40 -9.49
N GLY A 300 -10.73 7.37 -8.67
CA GLY A 300 -10.52 5.96 -9.04
C GLY A 300 -9.62 5.22 -8.06
N TRP A 301 -9.29 3.98 -8.38
CA TRP A 301 -8.49 3.12 -7.52
C TRP A 301 -7.05 3.59 -7.33
N ASP A 302 -6.51 4.29 -8.32
CA ASP A 302 -5.16 4.86 -8.33
C ASP A 302 -5.11 6.32 -7.85
N ASP A 303 -6.20 6.84 -7.28
CA ASP A 303 -6.20 8.18 -6.68
C ASP A 303 -5.12 8.26 -5.59
N PRO A 304 -4.22 9.27 -5.65
CA PRO A 304 -3.13 9.43 -4.69
C PRO A 304 -3.55 9.61 -3.21
N ARG A 305 -4.85 9.80 -2.93
CA ARG A 305 -5.41 9.85 -1.58
C ARG A 305 -5.81 8.49 -1.04
N MET A 306 -5.92 7.49 -1.93
CA MET A 306 -6.30 6.12 -1.58
C MET A 306 -5.15 5.35 -0.93
N PRO A 307 -5.43 4.44 0.02
CA PRO A 307 -4.42 3.57 0.61
C PRO A 307 -4.04 2.38 -0.28
N THR A 308 -4.54 2.33 -1.50
CA THR A 308 -4.19 1.31 -2.49
C THR A 308 -2.74 1.42 -2.91
N LEU A 309 -2.10 0.31 -3.25
CA LEU A 309 -0.69 0.32 -3.68
C LEU A 309 -0.51 1.11 -4.98
N CYS A 310 -1.45 1.00 -5.93
CA CYS A 310 -1.43 1.80 -7.15
C CYS A 310 -1.62 3.30 -6.87
N GLY A 311 -2.48 3.69 -5.91
CA GLY A 311 -2.65 5.09 -5.49
C GLY A 311 -1.40 5.64 -4.80
N MET A 312 -0.79 4.87 -3.90
CA MET A 312 0.47 5.24 -3.25
C MET A 312 1.61 5.36 -4.25
N ARG A 313 1.72 4.43 -5.21
CA ARG A 313 2.68 4.50 -6.31
C ARG A 313 2.49 5.78 -7.13
N ARG A 314 1.26 6.10 -7.53
CA ARG A 314 0.93 7.33 -8.26
C ARG A 314 1.21 8.60 -7.45
N ARG A 315 1.07 8.54 -6.13
CA ARG A 315 1.46 9.65 -5.23
C ARG A 315 2.98 9.83 -5.14
N GLY A 316 3.76 8.80 -5.48
CA GLY A 316 5.22 8.83 -5.43
C GLY A 316 5.84 8.12 -4.23
N TYR A 317 5.11 7.24 -3.56
CA TYR A 317 5.69 6.34 -2.55
C TYR A 317 6.50 5.27 -3.27
N SER A 318 7.71 5.00 -2.77
CA SER A 318 8.58 3.97 -3.33
C SER A 318 8.36 2.61 -2.66
N PRO A 319 8.64 1.50 -3.34
CA PRO A 319 8.62 0.17 -2.74
C PRO A 319 9.49 0.06 -1.50
N GLU A 320 10.69 0.66 -1.55
CA GLU A 320 11.65 0.64 -0.45
C GLU A 320 11.14 1.37 0.78
N SER A 321 10.48 2.51 0.59
CA SER A 321 9.87 3.28 1.69
C SER A 321 8.74 2.51 2.38
N ILE A 322 7.89 1.83 1.60
CA ILE A 322 6.81 0.98 2.15
C ILE A 322 7.41 -0.19 2.94
N LYS A 323 8.40 -0.89 2.36
CA LYS A 323 9.10 -1.99 3.04
C LYS A 323 9.83 -1.53 4.31
N ALA A 324 10.46 -0.36 4.28
CA ALA A 324 11.12 0.23 5.45
C ALA A 324 10.13 0.56 6.57
N PHE A 325 8.98 1.15 6.21
CA PHE A 325 7.90 1.41 7.16
C PHE A 325 7.38 0.12 7.79
N ILE A 326 7.06 -0.91 6.99
CA ILE A 326 6.56 -2.20 7.48
C ILE A 326 7.56 -2.84 8.44
N ARG A 327 8.86 -2.80 8.12
CA ARG A 327 9.91 -3.27 9.03
C ARG A 327 9.96 -2.49 10.34
N SER A 328 9.76 -1.18 10.30
CA SER A 328 9.82 -0.33 11.50
C SER A 328 8.69 -0.59 12.48
N ILE A 329 7.48 -0.89 12.00
CA ILE A 329 6.33 -1.23 12.86
C ILE A 329 6.32 -2.69 13.31
N GLY A 330 7.00 -3.56 12.55
CA GLY A 330 7.18 -4.98 12.86
C GLY A 330 5.89 -5.81 12.80
N TYR A 331 6.01 -7.05 13.27
CA TYR A 331 4.92 -8.04 13.33
C TYR A 331 4.69 -8.44 14.78
N THR A 332 3.44 -8.40 15.22
CA THR A 332 3.06 -8.69 16.61
C THR A 332 1.80 -9.55 16.67
N LYS A 333 1.45 -10.03 17.86
CA LYS A 333 0.21 -10.77 18.13
C LYS A 333 -0.93 -9.87 18.64
N PHE A 334 -0.79 -8.56 18.51
CA PHE A 334 -1.76 -7.57 18.98
C PHE A 334 -1.99 -6.53 17.89
N ASP A 335 -3.25 -6.17 17.67
CA ASP A 335 -3.60 -5.10 16.74
C ASP A 335 -3.13 -3.74 17.30
N ALA A 336 -2.66 -2.89 16.39
CA ALA A 336 -2.23 -1.53 16.70
C ALA A 336 -2.69 -0.57 15.60
N LEU A 337 -3.01 0.66 15.98
CA LEU A 337 -3.23 1.77 15.07
C LEU A 337 -1.89 2.51 14.91
N ASN A 338 -1.32 2.46 13.72
CA ASN A 338 -0.04 3.09 13.42
C ASN A 338 -0.26 4.51 12.88
N ASP A 339 0.59 5.45 13.31
CA ASP A 339 0.52 6.81 12.81
C ASP A 339 1.01 6.88 11.35
N MET A 340 0.20 7.50 10.48
CA MET A 340 0.57 7.76 9.08
C MET A 340 1.88 8.55 8.97
N ALA A 341 2.22 9.37 9.96
CA ALA A 341 3.47 10.13 9.99
C ALA A 341 4.72 9.23 9.98
N LEU A 342 4.65 7.99 10.51
CA LEU A 342 5.73 7.01 10.44
C LEU A 342 5.99 6.55 8.99
N LEU A 343 4.92 6.29 8.25
CA LEU A 343 5.02 5.95 6.82
C LEU A 343 5.60 7.13 6.03
N GLU A 344 5.11 8.34 6.27
CA GLU A 344 5.63 9.55 5.61
C GLU A 344 7.10 9.84 5.97
N ALA A 345 7.53 9.49 7.18
CA ALA A 345 8.95 9.59 7.57
C ALA A 345 9.82 8.64 6.77
N ALA A 346 9.40 7.37 6.60
CA ALA A 346 10.10 6.41 5.77
C ALA A 346 10.17 6.85 4.29
N VAL A 347 9.10 7.44 3.77
CA VAL A 347 9.06 8.01 2.41
C VAL A 347 10.06 9.17 2.27
N ARG A 348 10.10 10.09 3.24
CA ARG A 348 11.06 11.21 3.22
C ARG A 348 12.51 10.73 3.24
N GLU A 349 12.80 9.74 4.07
CA GLU A 349 14.15 9.18 4.18
C GLU A 349 14.62 8.53 2.87
N ASP A 350 13.76 7.74 2.24
CA ASP A 350 14.07 7.09 0.97
C ASP A 350 14.22 8.10 -0.17
N LEU A 351 13.26 9.02 -0.31
CA LEU A 351 13.28 10.02 -1.37
C LEU A 351 14.41 11.04 -1.21
N ASN A 352 14.92 11.27 0.01
CA ASN A 352 16.11 12.09 0.20
C ASN A 352 17.33 11.53 -0.55
N LYS A 353 17.43 10.22 -0.66
CA LYS A 353 18.52 9.54 -1.36
C LYS A 353 18.32 9.46 -2.88
N LYS A 354 17.07 9.51 -3.36
CA LYS A 354 16.72 9.20 -4.76
C LYS A 354 16.26 10.39 -5.59
N ALA A 355 15.57 11.35 -4.95
CA ALA A 355 14.90 12.42 -5.68
C ALA A 355 15.87 13.45 -6.25
N MET A 356 15.65 13.84 -7.51
CA MET A 356 16.39 14.93 -8.16
C MET A 356 15.98 16.28 -7.57
N ARG A 357 16.97 17.12 -7.19
CA ARG A 357 16.73 18.46 -6.64
C ARG A 357 16.48 19.43 -7.78
N VAL A 358 15.33 20.06 -7.79
CA VAL A 358 14.93 21.03 -8.81
C VAL A 358 14.33 22.28 -8.19
N SER A 359 14.36 23.38 -8.91
CA SER A 359 13.69 24.61 -8.55
C SER A 359 12.27 24.64 -9.10
N ALA A 360 11.31 24.91 -8.21
CA ALA A 360 9.92 25.11 -8.54
C ALA A 360 9.33 26.20 -7.64
N VAL A 361 8.50 27.05 -8.18
CA VAL A 361 7.81 28.14 -7.45
C VAL A 361 6.32 27.89 -7.55
N LEU A 362 5.68 27.67 -6.40
CA LEU A 362 4.28 27.27 -6.32
C LEU A 362 3.33 28.48 -6.17
N ASP A 363 3.77 29.54 -5.52
CA ASP A 363 3.04 30.81 -5.39
C ASP A 363 3.94 31.94 -5.88
N PRO A 364 4.01 32.19 -7.21
CA PRO A 364 4.99 33.06 -7.80
C PRO A 364 4.73 34.54 -7.55
N VAL A 365 5.81 35.28 -7.27
CA VAL A 365 5.89 36.72 -7.40
C VAL A 365 7.13 37.07 -8.22
N LYS A 366 7.02 38.07 -9.09
CA LYS A 366 8.10 38.49 -9.95
C LYS A 366 9.20 39.19 -9.18
N LEU A 367 10.46 38.81 -9.43
CA LEU A 367 11.66 39.47 -8.94
C LEU A 367 12.44 40.01 -10.13
N VAL A 368 12.76 41.30 -10.13
CA VAL A 368 13.56 41.95 -11.18
C VAL A 368 14.88 42.42 -10.59
N LEU A 369 16.00 42.01 -11.21
CA LEU A 369 17.34 42.44 -10.86
C LEU A 369 17.69 43.70 -11.67
N THR A 370 17.52 44.89 -11.06
CA THR A 370 17.55 46.17 -11.76
C THR A 370 18.91 46.52 -12.38
N ASN A 371 19.99 46.03 -11.81
CA ASN A 371 21.35 46.21 -12.30
C ASN A 371 21.91 45.01 -13.12
N TYR A 372 21.09 43.96 -13.37
CA TYR A 372 21.50 42.87 -14.27
C TYR A 372 21.26 43.26 -15.73
N PRO A 373 22.24 43.07 -16.63
CA PRO A 373 22.11 43.48 -18.02
C PRO A 373 20.91 42.88 -18.74
N GLU A 374 20.18 43.71 -19.47
CA GLU A 374 19.06 43.25 -20.30
C GLU A 374 19.53 42.27 -21.37
N GLY A 375 18.75 41.21 -21.62
CA GLY A 375 19.05 40.18 -22.60
C GLY A 375 20.20 39.26 -22.24
N LYS A 376 20.92 39.50 -21.12
CA LYS A 376 21.96 38.59 -20.66
C LYS A 376 21.33 37.36 -20.01
N THR A 377 21.81 36.17 -20.42
CA THR A 377 21.48 34.90 -19.80
C THR A 377 22.77 34.18 -19.43
N GLU A 378 22.83 33.60 -18.24
CA GLU A 378 23.93 32.76 -17.77
C GLU A 378 23.41 31.39 -17.39
N GLN A 379 24.31 30.38 -17.39
CA GLN A 379 24.02 29.05 -16.87
C GLN A 379 24.60 28.90 -15.45
N MET A 380 23.77 28.41 -14.54
CA MET A 380 24.15 28.08 -13.18
C MET A 380 24.12 26.58 -13.00
N GLU A 381 25.16 26.02 -12.42
CA GLU A 381 25.23 24.59 -12.13
C GLU A 381 24.47 24.26 -10.83
N ALA A 382 23.60 23.26 -10.89
CA ALA A 382 22.84 22.73 -9.77
C ALA A 382 23.11 21.23 -9.60
N ILE A 383 23.46 20.80 -8.39
CA ILE A 383 23.66 19.40 -8.07
C ILE A 383 22.32 18.67 -8.05
N ASN A 384 22.24 17.57 -8.78
CA ASN A 384 21.02 16.77 -8.90
C ASN A 384 20.61 16.13 -7.57
N ASN A 385 21.56 15.54 -6.84
CA ASN A 385 21.31 14.99 -5.51
C ASN A 385 22.60 15.06 -4.66
N PRO A 386 22.63 15.83 -3.55
CA PRO A 386 23.82 15.92 -2.71
C PRO A 386 24.11 14.64 -1.89
N GLU A 387 23.15 13.71 -1.79
CA GLU A 387 23.32 12.40 -1.13
C GLU A 387 23.84 11.31 -2.10
N ASP A 388 23.91 11.62 -3.40
CA ASP A 388 24.39 10.71 -4.44
C ASP A 388 25.28 11.45 -5.43
N GLU A 389 26.59 11.33 -5.26
CA GLU A 389 27.59 11.95 -6.14
C GLU A 389 27.47 11.47 -7.60
N THR A 390 26.93 10.28 -7.83
CA THR A 390 26.77 9.72 -9.18
C THR A 390 25.61 10.34 -9.94
N ALA A 391 24.68 11.01 -9.25
CA ALA A 391 23.56 11.69 -9.87
C ALA A 391 23.98 12.90 -10.76
N GLY A 392 25.18 13.43 -10.56
CA GLY A 392 25.71 14.54 -11.35
C GLY A 392 25.03 15.88 -11.08
N SER A 393 25.03 16.74 -12.10
CA SER A 393 24.48 18.10 -12.06
C SER A 393 23.69 18.43 -13.34
N HIS A 394 22.92 19.50 -13.30
CA HIS A 394 22.26 20.09 -14.46
C HIS A 394 22.45 21.61 -14.47
N LEU A 395 22.13 22.22 -15.59
CA LEU A 395 22.25 23.67 -15.78
C LEU A 395 20.89 24.34 -15.66
N ILE A 396 20.84 25.43 -14.88
CA ILE A 396 19.68 26.30 -14.76
C ILE A 396 20.01 27.64 -15.39
N SER A 397 19.17 28.13 -16.31
CA SER A 397 19.34 29.48 -16.87
C SER A 397 19.01 30.56 -15.85
N PHE A 398 19.78 31.65 -15.85
CA PHE A 398 19.62 32.80 -14.99
C PHE A 398 19.56 34.08 -15.82
N SER A 399 18.57 34.92 -15.56
CA SER A 399 18.38 36.19 -16.24
C SER A 399 18.01 37.32 -15.28
N ARG A 400 17.69 38.47 -15.81
CA ARG A 400 17.20 39.63 -15.06
C ARG A 400 15.86 39.38 -14.36
N ASN A 401 14.97 38.59 -14.96
CA ASN A 401 13.61 38.32 -14.52
C ASN A 401 13.51 36.95 -13.88
N LEU A 402 13.06 36.89 -12.65
CA LEU A 402 12.94 35.65 -11.89
C LEU A 402 11.55 35.52 -11.26
N TRP A 403 11.13 34.28 -10.99
CA TRP A 403 10.03 33.99 -10.08
C TRP A 403 10.59 33.48 -8.76
N ILE A 404 10.05 33.98 -7.64
CA ILE A 404 10.30 33.46 -6.29
C ILE A 404 8.98 33.20 -5.57
N GLU A 405 9.02 32.45 -4.47
CA GLU A 405 7.84 32.26 -3.63
C GLU A 405 7.38 33.59 -3.00
N ARG A 406 6.11 33.90 -3.11
CA ARG A 406 5.51 35.09 -2.48
C ARG A 406 5.78 35.14 -0.98
N ALA A 407 5.73 33.97 -0.30
CA ALA A 407 6.02 33.86 1.13
C ALA A 407 7.50 34.14 1.49
N ASP A 408 8.39 34.23 0.51
CA ASP A 408 9.80 34.58 0.74
C ASP A 408 10.04 36.09 0.79
N PHE A 409 9.03 36.89 0.54
CA PHE A 409 9.10 38.37 0.65
C PHE A 409 8.10 38.92 1.68
N MET A 410 8.54 39.91 2.44
CA MET A 410 7.69 40.70 3.33
C MET A 410 8.24 42.11 3.40
N GLU A 411 7.40 43.13 3.12
CA GLU A 411 7.82 44.54 3.15
C GLU A 411 8.13 44.98 4.59
N ASP A 412 7.18 44.79 5.50
CA ASP A 412 7.34 45.08 6.93
C ASP A 412 7.57 43.77 7.70
N ALA A 413 8.81 43.32 7.77
CA ALA A 413 9.15 42.03 8.32
C ALA A 413 9.58 42.07 9.79
N PRO A 414 9.17 41.12 10.64
CA PRO A 414 9.65 41.00 12.01
C PRO A 414 11.14 40.64 12.05
N LYS A 415 11.82 40.96 13.17
CA LYS A 415 13.28 40.78 13.34
C LYS A 415 13.79 39.37 13.05
N LYS A 416 12.95 38.35 13.21
CA LYS A 416 13.29 36.92 12.96
C LYS A 416 12.91 36.42 11.55
N PHE A 417 12.50 37.30 10.65
CA PHE A 417 12.23 36.92 9.26
C PHE A 417 13.56 36.89 8.47
N PHE A 418 14.09 35.71 8.26
CA PHE A 418 15.37 35.48 7.56
C PHE A 418 15.16 35.22 6.07
N ARG A 419 14.33 36.02 5.43
CA ARG A 419 14.04 35.99 3.99
C ARG A 419 14.15 37.41 3.43
N MET A 420 13.60 37.69 2.26
CA MET A 420 13.74 38.97 1.57
C MET A 420 12.83 40.04 2.18
N THR A 421 13.42 41.17 2.45
CA THR A 421 12.72 42.42 2.85
C THR A 421 13.56 43.62 2.38
N PRO A 422 12.96 44.82 2.13
CA PRO A 422 13.70 45.98 1.66
C PRO A 422 14.94 46.27 2.49
N GLY A 423 16.06 46.55 1.82
CA GLY A 423 17.35 46.88 2.42
C GLY A 423 18.17 45.68 2.92
N LYS A 424 17.65 44.45 2.90
CA LYS A 424 18.38 43.24 3.31
C LYS A 424 18.90 42.41 2.15
N GLU A 425 19.95 41.69 2.44
CA GLU A 425 20.57 40.74 1.50
C GLU A 425 20.07 39.31 1.74
N VAL A 426 19.90 38.55 0.63
CA VAL A 426 19.63 37.13 0.62
C VAL A 426 20.44 36.49 -0.50
N ARG A 427 20.69 35.18 -0.39
CA ARG A 427 21.30 34.39 -1.44
C ARG A 427 20.23 33.76 -2.32
N LEU A 428 20.34 33.95 -3.61
CA LEU A 428 19.69 33.09 -4.60
C LEU A 428 20.51 31.80 -4.74
N LYS A 429 19.90 30.67 -4.48
CA LYS A 429 20.60 29.37 -4.47
C LYS A 429 21.27 29.10 -5.81
N ASN A 430 22.52 28.62 -5.77
CA ASN A 430 23.38 28.37 -6.94
C ASN A 430 23.70 29.62 -7.81
N ALA A 431 23.31 30.81 -7.40
CA ALA A 431 23.49 32.04 -8.18
C ALA A 431 24.22 33.13 -7.37
N TYR A 432 23.59 34.25 -7.12
CA TYR A 432 24.19 35.44 -6.54
C TYR A 432 23.59 35.80 -5.17
N ILE A 433 24.30 36.64 -4.44
CA ILE A 433 23.72 37.42 -3.33
C ILE A 433 23.03 38.66 -3.94
N ILE A 434 21.83 38.94 -3.48
CA ILE A 434 21.01 40.06 -3.93
C ILE A 434 20.57 40.91 -2.73
N LYS A 435 20.38 42.20 -2.96
CA LYS A 435 19.84 43.14 -1.99
C LYS A 435 18.51 43.70 -2.48
N CYS A 436 17.44 43.48 -1.71
CA CYS A 436 16.14 44.04 -2.05
C CYS A 436 16.13 45.55 -1.95
N THR A 437 15.65 46.24 -2.98
CA THR A 437 15.55 47.69 -3.05
C THR A 437 14.13 48.22 -2.87
N GLY A 438 13.11 47.38 -3.14
CA GLY A 438 11.72 47.73 -2.97
C GLY A 438 10.75 46.76 -3.62
N CYS A 439 9.48 47.20 -3.70
CA CYS A 439 8.44 46.44 -4.40
C CYS A 439 7.40 47.36 -5.03
N THR A 440 6.67 46.84 -6.02
CA THR A 440 5.52 47.49 -6.65
C THR A 440 4.24 46.76 -6.24
N LYS A 441 3.16 47.51 -6.07
CA LYS A 441 1.84 47.00 -5.67
C LYS A 441 0.77 47.34 -6.70
N ASP A 442 -0.28 46.55 -6.77
CA ASP A 442 -1.50 46.82 -7.49
C ASP A 442 -2.41 47.83 -6.70
N ALA A 443 -3.56 48.13 -7.25
CA ALA A 443 -4.53 49.05 -6.64
C ALA A 443 -5.12 48.50 -5.32
N GLU A 444 -5.14 47.19 -5.15
CA GLU A 444 -5.60 46.45 -3.97
C GLU A 444 -4.51 46.29 -2.90
N GLY A 445 -3.27 46.74 -3.20
CA GLY A 445 -2.13 46.64 -2.29
C GLY A 445 -1.35 45.33 -2.32
N ASN A 446 -1.67 44.42 -3.27
CA ASN A 446 -0.93 43.16 -3.45
C ASN A 446 0.41 43.44 -4.15
N ILE A 447 1.46 42.78 -3.70
CA ILE A 447 2.79 42.87 -4.32
C ILE A 447 2.79 42.16 -5.66
N THR A 448 3.08 42.91 -6.73
CA THR A 448 3.13 42.45 -8.11
C THR A 448 4.55 42.20 -8.59
N GLU A 449 5.52 42.99 -8.11
CA GLU A 449 6.92 42.89 -8.49
C GLU A 449 7.82 43.30 -7.35
N ILE A 450 8.95 42.63 -7.18
CA ILE A 450 10.01 42.94 -6.22
C ILE A 450 11.23 43.40 -7.00
N GLN A 451 11.88 44.48 -6.60
CA GLN A 451 13.13 44.98 -7.17
C GLN A 451 14.30 44.63 -6.24
N ALA A 452 15.41 44.19 -6.84
CA ALA A 452 16.64 43.94 -6.14
C ALA A 452 17.86 44.26 -7.05
N GLU A 453 19.01 44.40 -6.41
CA GLU A 453 20.30 44.52 -7.06
C GLU A 453 21.12 43.27 -6.74
N TYR A 454 21.80 42.66 -7.76
CA TYR A 454 22.70 41.54 -7.54
C TYR A 454 24.13 42.04 -7.34
N ASP A 455 24.92 41.31 -6.55
CA ASP A 455 26.36 41.52 -6.38
C ASP A 455 27.12 40.63 -7.39
N PRO A 456 27.75 41.20 -8.43
CA PRO A 456 28.44 40.41 -9.48
C PRO A 456 29.58 39.54 -8.97
N GLU A 457 30.21 39.91 -7.86
CA GLU A 457 31.34 39.18 -7.28
C GLU A 457 30.90 38.00 -6.39
N SER A 458 29.61 37.92 -6.10
CA SER A 458 29.04 36.90 -5.21
C SER A 458 28.53 35.63 -5.90
N LYS A 459 28.85 35.44 -7.19
CA LYS A 459 28.44 34.22 -7.93
C LYS A 459 28.91 32.96 -7.20
N SER A 460 28.04 31.97 -7.08
CA SER A 460 28.39 30.68 -6.48
C SER A 460 29.65 30.09 -7.11
N GLY A 461 30.61 29.67 -6.27
CA GLY A 461 31.94 29.22 -6.69
C GLY A 461 33.02 30.33 -6.81
N MET A 462 32.65 31.61 -6.69
CA MET A 462 33.57 32.74 -6.63
C MET A 462 33.96 33.09 -5.20
N PRO A 463 35.14 33.69 -4.93
CA PRO A 463 35.54 34.07 -3.56
C PRO A 463 34.56 34.98 -2.82
N GLY A 464 33.86 35.87 -3.51
CA GLY A 464 32.80 36.71 -2.94
C GLY A 464 31.54 35.96 -2.51
N ALA A 465 31.36 34.73 -2.93
CA ALA A 465 30.25 33.88 -2.56
C ALA A 465 30.30 33.41 -1.10
N ASP A 466 31.46 33.42 -0.43
CA ASP A 466 31.62 32.90 0.93
C ASP A 466 31.07 33.85 2.00
N ARG A 467 30.64 35.04 1.60
CA ARG A 467 30.02 36.04 2.51
C ARG A 467 28.74 35.44 3.14
N LYS A 468 28.67 35.49 4.47
CA LYS A 468 27.52 34.97 5.22
C LYS A 468 26.30 35.88 5.08
N VAL A 469 25.23 35.35 4.51
CA VAL A 469 23.88 35.92 4.50
C VAL A 469 22.90 34.99 5.17
N LYS A 470 21.87 35.51 5.84
CA LYS A 470 20.96 34.69 6.67
C LYS A 470 19.86 33.99 5.90
N GLY A 471 19.61 34.31 4.66
CA GLY A 471 18.53 33.75 3.85
C GLY A 471 19.05 33.16 2.55
N THR A 472 18.57 31.97 2.19
CA THR A 472 18.77 31.39 0.86
C THR A 472 17.39 31.06 0.25
N LEU A 473 17.13 31.61 -0.93
CA LEU A 473 15.88 31.44 -1.66
C LEU A 473 16.10 30.58 -2.89
N HIS A 474 15.12 29.76 -3.23
CA HIS A 474 15.04 29.14 -4.55
C HIS A 474 14.30 30.07 -5.51
N TRP A 475 14.51 29.87 -6.79
CA TRP A 475 14.00 30.73 -7.84
C TRP A 475 13.91 29.94 -9.14
N VAL A 476 13.12 30.43 -10.10
CA VAL A 476 13.15 30.00 -11.51
C VAL A 476 13.28 31.20 -12.43
N ASN A 477 13.95 31.01 -13.56
CA ASN A 477 14.10 32.06 -14.56
C ASN A 477 12.73 32.33 -15.24
N ALA A 478 12.21 33.55 -15.12
CA ALA A 478 10.91 33.91 -15.68
C ALA A 478 10.88 33.84 -17.23
N ASP A 479 12.05 34.05 -17.85
CA ASP A 479 12.18 34.05 -19.31
C ASP A 479 12.42 32.62 -19.90
N ASP A 480 12.67 31.62 -19.04
CA ASP A 480 13.00 30.24 -19.45
C ASP A 480 12.45 29.17 -18.46
N CYS A 481 11.30 29.41 -17.88
CA CYS A 481 10.59 28.43 -17.05
C CYS A 481 9.45 27.76 -17.82
N VAL A 482 8.93 26.67 -17.24
CA VAL A 482 7.76 25.97 -17.76
C VAL A 482 6.64 26.07 -16.73
N LYS A 483 5.43 26.38 -17.21
CA LYS A 483 4.23 26.33 -16.37
C LYS A 483 3.83 24.90 -16.11
N ALA A 484 3.52 24.56 -14.85
CA ALA A 484 3.19 23.22 -14.42
C ALA A 484 1.89 23.19 -13.60
N GLU A 485 1.23 22.03 -13.59
CA GLU A 485 0.19 21.71 -12.63
C GLU A 485 0.84 20.99 -11.43
N VAL A 486 0.50 21.41 -10.23
CA VAL A 486 0.94 20.76 -8.98
C VAL A 486 -0.28 20.33 -8.19
N ARG A 487 -0.35 19.05 -7.87
CA ARG A 487 -1.41 18.44 -7.07
C ARG A 487 -0.89 18.19 -5.67
N GLU A 488 -1.49 18.86 -4.69
CA GLU A 488 -1.16 18.71 -3.27
C GLU A 488 -2.26 17.91 -2.58
N TYR A 489 -1.85 16.89 -1.82
CA TYR A 489 -2.76 15.96 -1.14
C TYR A 489 -2.64 16.10 0.37
N ASP A 490 -3.78 16.18 1.05
CA ASP A 490 -3.90 16.07 2.50
C ASP A 490 -4.52 14.73 2.90
N ARG A 491 -4.76 14.50 4.19
CA ARG A 491 -5.47 13.32 4.69
C ARG A 491 -6.85 13.22 4.04
N LEU A 492 -7.24 12.02 3.60
CA LEU A 492 -8.57 11.79 3.02
C LEU A 492 -9.67 11.91 4.08
N PHE A 493 -9.36 11.62 5.35
CA PHE A 493 -10.30 11.71 6.46
C PHE A 493 -9.86 12.76 7.49
N ASN A 494 -10.84 13.41 8.14
CA ASN A 494 -10.61 14.41 9.17
C ASN A 494 -10.43 13.82 10.58
N VAL A 495 -10.72 12.53 10.78
CA VAL A 495 -10.64 11.85 12.07
C VAL A 495 -9.52 10.84 12.11
N GLU A 496 -8.90 10.68 13.27
CA GLU A 496 -7.74 9.81 13.44
C GLU A 496 -8.05 8.33 13.16
N ASN A 497 -9.19 7.85 13.63
CA ASN A 497 -9.62 6.48 13.41
C ASN A 497 -11.03 6.42 12.79
N PRO A 498 -11.16 6.56 11.44
CA PRO A 498 -12.44 6.54 10.76
C PRO A 498 -13.15 5.18 10.84
N SER A 499 -12.45 4.11 11.20
CA SER A 499 -13.02 2.78 11.33
C SER A 499 -13.71 2.53 12.66
N ALA A 500 -13.39 3.31 13.69
CA ALA A 500 -13.97 3.24 15.02
C ALA A 500 -15.01 4.34 15.29
N ASP A 501 -15.27 5.22 14.31
CA ASP A 501 -16.30 6.27 14.42
C ASP A 501 -17.67 5.70 14.02
N ASP A 502 -18.71 6.00 14.79
CA ASP A 502 -20.07 5.50 14.58
C ASP A 502 -20.82 6.22 13.45
N ARG A 503 -20.32 7.38 12.99
CA ARG A 503 -20.90 8.14 11.87
C ARG A 503 -20.68 7.41 10.54
N ASP A 504 -21.47 7.76 9.52
CA ASP A 504 -21.17 7.32 8.17
C ASP A 504 -19.77 7.82 7.77
N PHE A 505 -18.92 6.92 7.29
CA PHE A 505 -17.53 7.27 6.95
C PHE A 505 -17.43 8.37 5.87
N ARG A 506 -18.48 8.56 5.07
CA ARG A 506 -18.58 9.63 4.07
C ARG A 506 -18.62 11.03 4.70
N GLU A 507 -19.22 11.15 5.88
CA GLU A 507 -19.25 12.41 6.65
C GLU A 507 -17.88 12.77 7.26
N LEU A 508 -16.98 11.80 7.32
CA LEU A 508 -15.64 11.97 7.88
C LEU A 508 -14.61 12.40 6.83
N LEU A 509 -15.00 12.48 5.56
CA LEU A 509 -14.11 12.87 4.47
C LEU A 509 -13.64 14.32 4.63
N ASN A 510 -12.39 14.55 4.27
CA ASN A 510 -11.80 15.87 4.20
C ASN A 510 -12.09 16.50 2.82
N PRO A 511 -12.96 17.53 2.74
CA PRO A 511 -13.29 18.17 1.47
C PRO A 511 -12.09 18.89 0.84
N ASN A 512 -11.06 19.20 1.63
CA ASN A 512 -9.84 19.86 1.19
C ASN A 512 -8.66 18.88 1.01
N SER A 513 -8.96 17.59 0.81
CA SER A 513 -7.92 16.55 0.66
C SER A 513 -7.11 16.64 -0.64
N LEU A 514 -7.57 17.38 -1.62
CA LEU A 514 -6.89 17.65 -2.89
C LEU A 514 -6.93 19.15 -3.21
N HIS A 515 -5.77 19.73 -3.44
CA HIS A 515 -5.62 21.08 -3.98
C HIS A 515 -4.83 21.02 -5.29
N VAL A 516 -5.44 21.51 -6.38
CA VAL A 516 -4.80 21.58 -7.71
C VAL A 516 -4.33 23.01 -7.95
N ASN A 517 -3.04 23.19 -8.12
CA ASN A 517 -2.42 24.49 -8.37
C ASN A 517 -1.89 24.55 -9.81
N ASN A 518 -2.52 25.38 -10.63
CA ASN A 518 -2.17 25.61 -12.03
C ASN A 518 -1.32 26.87 -12.26
N ASN A 519 -0.89 27.53 -11.20
CA ASN A 519 -0.08 28.76 -11.26
C ASN A 519 1.35 28.52 -10.74
N CYS A 520 1.94 27.39 -11.11
CA CYS A 520 3.29 27.01 -10.71
C CYS A 520 4.25 27.15 -11.87
N TYR A 521 5.50 27.52 -11.58
CA TYR A 521 6.58 27.55 -12.56
C TYR A 521 7.73 26.67 -12.09
N VAL A 522 8.24 25.83 -13.00
CA VAL A 522 9.36 24.96 -12.76
C VAL A 522 10.51 25.28 -13.71
N GLU A 523 11.74 25.03 -13.29
CA GLU A 523 12.88 25.11 -14.20
C GLU A 523 12.74 24.10 -15.36
N ARG A 524 13.35 24.39 -16.49
CA ARG A 524 13.20 23.57 -17.70
C ARG A 524 13.62 22.10 -17.49
N PHE A 525 14.65 21.84 -16.70
CA PHE A 525 15.10 20.48 -16.38
C PHE A 525 13.98 19.67 -15.68
N ALA A 526 13.24 20.27 -14.75
CA ALA A 526 12.13 19.60 -14.10
C ALA A 526 11.02 19.18 -15.08
N ALA A 527 10.79 19.97 -16.13
CA ALA A 527 9.80 19.66 -17.16
C ALA A 527 10.21 18.49 -18.08
N THR A 528 11.47 18.05 -18.04
CA THR A 528 11.94 16.88 -18.80
C THR A 528 11.67 15.55 -18.09
N MET A 529 11.19 15.60 -16.84
CA MET A 529 10.94 14.41 -16.04
C MET A 529 9.79 13.59 -16.61
N LYS A 530 9.98 12.29 -16.66
CA LYS A 530 8.99 11.34 -17.15
C LYS A 530 8.10 10.84 -16.01
N PRO A 531 6.86 10.40 -16.30
CA PRO A 531 5.98 9.80 -15.30
C PRO A 531 6.70 8.77 -14.42
N GLY A 532 6.50 8.87 -13.12
CA GLY A 532 7.12 7.99 -12.13
C GLY A 532 8.50 8.43 -11.60
N GLN A 533 9.10 9.48 -12.15
CA GLN A 533 10.37 10.00 -11.65
C GLN A 533 10.17 10.90 -10.43
N TYR A 534 11.06 10.75 -9.44
CA TYR A 534 11.01 11.47 -8.16
C TYR A 534 11.79 12.78 -8.21
N LEU A 535 11.19 13.81 -7.64
CA LEU A 535 11.74 15.15 -7.55
C LEU A 535 11.69 15.66 -6.11
N GLN A 536 12.66 16.47 -5.73
CA GLN A 536 12.53 17.35 -4.59
C GLN A 536 12.42 18.79 -5.11
N PHE A 537 11.25 19.41 -4.96
CA PHE A 537 11.15 20.86 -5.11
C PHE A 537 11.83 21.50 -3.92
N GLN A 538 12.93 22.19 -4.20
CA GLN A 538 13.84 22.72 -3.18
C GLN A 538 13.07 23.56 -2.15
N ARG A 539 13.32 23.28 -0.86
CA ARG A 539 12.67 23.94 0.30
C ARG A 539 11.16 23.64 0.46
N THR A 540 10.53 22.90 -0.45
CA THR A 540 9.07 22.68 -0.48
C THR A 540 8.69 21.25 -0.09
N GLY A 541 9.18 20.25 -0.78
CA GLY A 541 8.79 18.85 -0.54
C GLY A 541 9.29 17.90 -1.61
N TYR A 542 8.84 16.66 -1.51
CA TYR A 542 9.07 15.61 -2.50
C TYR A 542 7.84 15.46 -3.38
N PHE A 543 8.08 15.27 -4.66
CA PHE A 543 7.08 15.19 -5.71
C PHE A 543 7.41 14.06 -6.67
N MET A 544 6.41 13.63 -7.42
CA MET A 544 6.58 12.69 -8.52
C MET A 544 5.90 13.25 -9.77
N ALA A 545 6.53 13.08 -10.93
CA ALA A 545 5.87 13.37 -12.20
C ALA A 545 4.71 12.40 -12.39
N ASP A 546 3.47 12.95 -12.49
CA ASP A 546 2.24 12.15 -12.61
C ASP A 546 2.14 11.46 -13.97
N LEU A 547 1.30 10.44 -14.05
CA LEU A 547 0.99 9.73 -15.30
C LEU A 547 0.37 10.64 -16.36
N ASP A 548 -0.28 11.74 -15.93
CA ASP A 548 -0.87 12.75 -16.82
C ASP A 548 0.16 13.74 -17.39
N THR A 549 1.44 13.65 -16.99
CA THR A 549 2.52 14.51 -17.50
C THR A 549 2.73 14.28 -19.00
N THR A 550 2.76 15.39 -19.74
CA THR A 550 3.18 15.43 -21.16
C THR A 550 4.38 16.36 -21.31
N ASP A 551 5.06 16.31 -22.45
CA ASP A 551 6.23 17.17 -22.73
C ASP A 551 5.89 18.67 -22.68
N ASP A 552 4.64 19.05 -22.97
CA ASP A 552 4.17 20.45 -22.99
C ASP A 552 3.40 20.86 -21.73
N ALA A 553 2.96 19.90 -20.93
CA ALA A 553 2.14 20.13 -19.73
C ALA A 553 2.58 19.19 -18.59
N PRO A 554 3.66 19.52 -17.86
CA PRO A 554 4.12 18.73 -16.74
C PRO A 554 3.14 18.82 -15.56
N VAL A 555 2.85 17.66 -14.96
CA VAL A 555 1.99 17.49 -13.79
C VAL A 555 2.78 16.81 -12.69
N PHE A 556 2.75 17.37 -11.49
CA PHE A 556 3.48 16.84 -10.34
C PHE A 556 2.57 16.56 -9.16
N ASN A 557 2.67 15.36 -8.62
CA ASN A 557 2.00 14.96 -7.39
C ASN A 557 2.91 15.21 -6.19
N LYS A 558 2.44 15.94 -5.19
CA LYS A 558 3.14 16.08 -3.93
C LYS A 558 3.08 14.78 -3.15
N THR A 559 4.24 14.18 -2.94
CA THR A 559 4.36 12.93 -2.17
C THR A 559 4.30 13.21 -0.68
N VAL A 560 5.29 13.95 -0.15
CA VAL A 560 5.39 14.37 1.25
C VAL A 560 6.11 15.71 1.38
N GLY A 561 5.87 16.47 2.45
CA GLY A 561 6.65 17.65 2.79
C GLY A 561 8.05 17.31 3.30
N LEU A 562 8.96 18.28 3.33
CA LEU A 562 10.33 18.10 3.88
C LEU A 562 10.33 17.83 5.39
N LYS A 563 9.31 18.26 6.10
CA LYS A 563 9.13 18.08 7.55
C LYS A 563 7.70 17.63 7.81
N ASP A 564 7.51 16.93 8.90
CA ASP A 564 6.16 16.68 9.39
C ASP A 564 5.54 18.01 9.85
N THR A 565 4.52 18.45 9.12
CA THR A 565 3.75 19.67 9.44
C THR A 565 2.37 19.35 9.99
N TRP A 566 1.94 18.09 9.93
CA TRP A 566 0.61 17.68 10.38
C TRP A 566 0.44 17.83 11.88
N ALA A 567 1.40 17.38 12.67
CA ALA A 567 1.40 17.53 14.13
C ALA A 567 1.30 18.99 14.60
N LYS A 568 1.63 19.96 13.72
CA LYS A 568 1.48 21.40 14.01
C LYS A 568 0.11 21.96 13.66
N LYS A 569 -0.63 21.34 12.74
CA LYS A 569 -2.00 21.75 12.37
C LYS A 569 -3.03 21.31 13.44
N MET A 570 -2.70 20.28 14.22
CA MET A 570 -3.56 19.71 15.26
C MET A 570 -3.35 20.36 16.65
N LYS A 571 -2.40 21.30 16.80
CA LYS A 571 -2.18 22.16 17.96
C LYS A 571 -2.77 23.54 17.73
#